data_afc611eaabc386f11549dc01240edcce
#
_entry.id   afc611eaabc386f11549dc01240edcce
#
_cell.length_a   1.000
_cell.length_b   1.000
_cell.length_c   1.000
_cell.angle_alpha   90.00
_cell.angle_beta   90.00
_cell.angle_gamma   90.00
#
_symmetry.space_group_name_H-M   'P 1'
#
loop_
_entity.id
_entity.type
_entity.pdbx_description
1 polymer ?
#
loop_
_entity_poly.entity_id
_entity_poly.type
_entity_poly.pdbx_seq_one_letter_code
_entity_poly.pdbx_strand_id
1 'polypeptide(L)'
;MRADVILDYNVLVYNRPQKLNLMARFSSGPATEDRNRRPLNLSLVIDRSGSMAGDKIDYTRQAAQFLVQNLSAQDILSVVLYNDTVETLLQPEVVRRKDVINQRISGIKARGTTNLSGGWLEGCNLVTQNIDPVFVNRVILMSDGLANRGVTDSDQIISMVRKKLGEGISTTTMGLGNDFNEDLMMDMASAGGGAFYFIESPEVTPLIFQEELQGLLNVVGQNLMVTIKPSPYVSIMNQLHAYPMHTDGQSMTFRLGDVFGEEVKALLLELSVDAIPTPGELELATLRYEYDELLNEGVRHHIAEFPVTIRVQADEDVPKLPHPDVEQSVLLLRAANARKRAVRSADRGEFDTASQVLRDAALMIQQSVATNEKLDEERQALLKQADEIALGQSTYNEYNRKTMSTQAFYTMTSRHDDTVMLRVREMQRQTGSPVLPGGQKESLKIEPREGVTPTHVNWNDKTFHLEGDLIRIGRSRHNEITISASGVSRFHCQVRREGDQYLLEDLGSTNGTVVGGVLLDAPHILNVGDVAYICDEKLVFHNDDRSGNAGDDS
;
A
#
# COMPACT_ATOMS: atom_id res chain seq x y z
N MET A 1 -0.65 -19.78 9.81
CA MET A 1 -1.55 -18.63 10.07
C MET A 1 -2.26 -18.82 11.39
N ARG A 2 -2.50 -17.78 12.15
CA ARG A 2 -3.32 -17.76 13.37
C ARG A 2 -4.59 -16.95 13.10
N ALA A 3 -5.75 -17.52 13.45
CA ALA A 3 -7.02 -16.80 13.43
C ALA A 3 -7.43 -16.40 14.84
N ASP A 4 -7.96 -15.21 15.01
CA ASP A 4 -8.44 -14.65 16.25
C ASP A 4 -9.78 -13.94 15.99
N VAL A 5 -10.78 -14.16 16.86
CA VAL A 5 -12.10 -13.54 16.73
C VAL A 5 -12.38 -12.72 17.97
N ILE A 6 -12.72 -11.46 17.76
CA ILE A 6 -13.01 -10.49 18.82
C ILE A 6 -14.39 -9.90 18.56
N LEU A 7 -15.22 -9.87 19.59
CA LEU A 7 -16.50 -9.16 19.59
C LEU A 7 -16.33 -7.79 20.25
N ASP A 8 -17.11 -6.82 19.83
CA ASP A 8 -17.14 -5.51 20.52
C ASP A 8 -17.67 -5.63 21.96
N TYR A 9 -18.59 -6.55 22.22
CA TYR A 9 -19.06 -6.90 23.56
C TYR A 9 -18.90 -8.42 23.77
N ASN A 10 -18.50 -8.82 24.97
CA ASN A 10 -18.32 -10.23 25.34
C ASN A 10 -19.56 -10.82 26.05
N VAL A 11 -20.60 -10.02 26.24
CA VAL A 11 -21.84 -10.41 26.92
C VAL A 11 -23.03 -9.77 26.23
N LEU A 12 -24.11 -10.52 26.07
CA LEU A 12 -25.42 -10.08 25.63
C LEU A 12 -26.42 -10.03 26.79
N VAL A 13 -27.35 -9.11 26.68
CA VAL A 13 -28.51 -9.05 27.59
C VAL A 13 -29.60 -10.01 27.10
N TYR A 14 -30.10 -10.89 27.97
CA TYR A 14 -31.17 -11.80 27.60
C TYR A 14 -32.49 -11.08 27.30
N ASN A 15 -33.32 -11.69 26.46
CA ASN A 15 -34.64 -11.22 26.08
C ASN A 15 -34.69 -9.81 25.43
N ARG A 16 -33.58 -9.42 24.79
CA ARG A 16 -33.48 -8.17 24.01
C ARG A 16 -32.79 -8.41 22.69
N PRO A 17 -33.28 -7.88 21.55
CA PRO A 17 -32.53 -7.87 20.32
C PRO A 17 -31.37 -6.88 20.44
N GLN A 18 -30.20 -7.24 19.93
CA GLN A 18 -28.95 -6.46 20.04
C GLN A 18 -28.15 -6.51 18.77
N LYS A 19 -27.29 -5.50 18.58
CA LYS A 19 -26.30 -5.48 17.50
C LYS A 19 -24.93 -5.73 18.08
N LEU A 20 -24.11 -6.45 17.34
CA LEU A 20 -22.73 -6.74 17.67
C LEU A 20 -21.85 -6.51 16.46
N ASN A 21 -20.57 -6.17 16.71
CA ASN A 21 -19.55 -6.21 15.70
C ASN A 21 -18.61 -7.39 15.97
N LEU A 22 -18.42 -8.21 14.94
CA LEU A 22 -17.50 -9.34 14.94
C LEU A 22 -16.30 -9.00 14.08
N MET A 23 -15.11 -9.01 14.66
CA MET A 23 -13.84 -8.86 13.96
C MET A 23 -13.09 -10.18 13.96
N ALA A 24 -12.91 -10.78 12.79
CA ALA A 24 -12.03 -11.91 12.59
C ALA A 24 -10.69 -11.42 12.05
N ARG A 25 -9.58 -11.70 12.76
CA ARG A 25 -8.21 -11.34 12.39
C ARG A 25 -7.42 -12.57 12.02
N PHE A 26 -6.67 -12.48 10.95
CA PHE A 26 -5.82 -13.53 10.42
C PHE A 26 -4.39 -12.99 10.34
N SER A 27 -3.51 -13.46 11.23
CA SER A 27 -2.11 -13.05 11.30
C SER A 27 -1.20 -14.15 10.74
N SER A 28 -0.29 -13.76 9.87
CA SER A 28 0.80 -14.60 9.39
C SER A 28 2.04 -14.42 10.26
N GLY A 29 2.89 -15.43 10.32
CA GLY A 29 4.24 -15.28 10.87
C GLY A 29 5.16 -14.57 9.87
N PRO A 30 6.42 -14.23 10.30
CA PRO A 30 7.41 -13.70 9.39
C PRO A 30 7.67 -14.69 8.24
N ALA A 31 7.91 -14.14 7.06
CA ALA A 31 8.50 -14.94 5.99
C ALA A 31 9.86 -15.42 6.51
N THR A 32 10.03 -16.72 6.70
CA THR A 32 11.29 -17.27 7.22
C THR A 32 12.42 -16.98 6.24
N GLU A 33 13.56 -16.47 6.74
CA GLU A 33 14.75 -16.13 5.95
C GLU A 33 15.29 -17.31 5.11
N ASP A 34 15.03 -18.54 5.53
CA ASP A 34 15.40 -19.79 4.83
C ASP A 34 14.41 -20.21 3.72
N ARG A 35 13.32 -19.52 3.51
CA ARG A 35 12.43 -19.81 2.39
C ARG A 35 13.03 -19.22 1.13
N ASN A 36 13.50 -20.08 0.20
CA ASN A 36 13.73 -19.66 -1.18
C ASN A 36 12.48 -18.91 -1.66
N ARG A 37 12.66 -17.62 -2.01
CA ARG A 37 11.54 -16.81 -2.51
C ARG A 37 10.86 -17.54 -3.65
N ARG A 38 9.54 -17.46 -3.71
CA ARG A 38 8.78 -18.05 -4.79
C ARG A 38 9.11 -17.40 -6.12
N PRO A 39 9.17 -18.18 -7.18
CA PRO A 39 9.27 -17.63 -8.51
C PRO A 39 7.98 -16.90 -8.87
N LEU A 40 8.13 -15.83 -9.62
CA LEU A 40 7.04 -15.01 -10.11
C LEU A 40 6.76 -15.35 -11.58
N ASN A 41 5.49 -15.41 -11.95
CA ASN A 41 5.04 -15.48 -13.33
C ASN A 41 4.21 -14.22 -13.60
N LEU A 42 4.87 -13.19 -14.15
CA LEU A 42 4.33 -11.84 -14.27
C LEU A 42 4.05 -11.47 -15.73
N SER A 43 2.94 -10.79 -15.94
CA SER A 43 2.70 -10.03 -17.16
C SER A 43 2.55 -8.55 -16.82
N LEU A 44 3.47 -7.73 -17.33
CA LEU A 44 3.39 -6.28 -17.24
C LEU A 44 2.64 -5.75 -18.46
N VAL A 45 1.47 -5.16 -18.22
CA VAL A 45 0.56 -4.66 -19.25
C VAL A 45 0.57 -3.14 -19.21
N ILE A 46 1.16 -2.52 -20.21
CA ILE A 46 1.46 -1.08 -20.25
C ILE A 46 0.58 -0.38 -21.26
N ASP A 47 -0.16 0.61 -20.79
CA ASP A 47 -0.80 1.59 -21.65
C ASP A 47 0.27 2.42 -22.38
N ARG A 48 0.15 2.49 -23.71
CA ARG A 48 0.95 3.38 -24.54
C ARG A 48 0.09 4.30 -25.40
N SER A 49 -1.12 4.61 -24.94
CA SER A 49 -2.00 5.56 -25.59
C SER A 49 -1.39 6.97 -25.67
N GLY A 50 -1.99 7.86 -26.43
CA GLY A 50 -1.46 9.21 -26.65
C GLY A 50 -1.33 10.04 -25.37
N SER A 51 -2.20 9.84 -24.37
CA SER A 51 -2.19 10.48 -23.06
C SER A 51 -0.96 10.13 -22.21
N MET A 52 -0.34 8.97 -22.46
CA MET A 52 0.89 8.54 -21.81
C MET A 52 2.14 9.30 -22.28
N ALA A 53 2.05 10.18 -23.27
CA ALA A 53 3.20 10.90 -23.82
C ALA A 53 3.88 11.81 -22.77
N GLY A 54 5.20 12.01 -22.91
CA GLY A 54 6.02 12.81 -22.00
C GLY A 54 6.45 12.03 -20.75
N ASP A 55 6.40 12.68 -19.60
CA ASP A 55 6.93 12.14 -18.35
C ASP A 55 6.27 10.81 -17.95
N LYS A 56 4.97 10.63 -18.21
CA LYS A 56 4.25 9.39 -17.86
C LYS A 56 4.89 8.15 -18.48
N ILE A 57 5.16 8.15 -19.79
CA ILE A 57 5.77 6.98 -20.46
C ILE A 57 7.23 6.80 -20.05
N ASP A 58 7.94 7.91 -19.73
CA ASP A 58 9.33 7.88 -19.32
C ASP A 58 9.48 7.22 -17.95
N TYR A 59 8.69 7.62 -16.96
CA TYR A 59 8.67 6.99 -15.64
C TYR A 59 8.10 5.55 -15.67
N THR A 60 7.12 5.28 -16.55
CA THR A 60 6.64 3.91 -16.78
C THR A 60 7.77 3.01 -17.29
N ARG A 61 8.60 3.50 -18.23
CA ARG A 61 9.79 2.75 -18.69
C ARG A 61 10.78 2.52 -17.56
N GLN A 62 11.08 3.56 -16.76
CA GLN A 62 11.98 3.43 -15.60
C GLN A 62 11.46 2.40 -14.59
N ALA A 63 10.17 2.46 -14.25
CA ALA A 63 9.55 1.50 -13.34
C ALA A 63 9.56 0.07 -13.87
N ALA A 64 9.27 -0.13 -15.15
CA ALA A 64 9.36 -1.43 -15.81
C ALA A 64 10.81 -1.97 -15.81
N GLN A 65 11.79 -1.11 -16.06
CA GLN A 65 13.21 -1.47 -15.97
C GLN A 65 13.63 -1.79 -14.54
N PHE A 66 13.16 -1.03 -13.56
CA PHE A 66 13.37 -1.33 -12.15
C PHE A 66 12.81 -2.72 -11.78
N LEU A 67 11.58 -3.04 -12.22
CA LEU A 67 11.00 -4.37 -12.03
C LEU A 67 11.94 -5.44 -12.60
N VAL A 68 12.38 -5.32 -13.86
CA VAL A 68 13.28 -6.27 -14.52
C VAL A 68 14.57 -6.45 -13.75
N GLN A 69 15.18 -5.38 -13.23
CA GLN A 69 16.43 -5.45 -12.46
C GLN A 69 16.28 -6.25 -11.17
N ASN A 70 15.12 -6.20 -10.54
CA ASN A 70 14.84 -6.85 -9.26
C ASN A 70 14.26 -8.28 -9.40
N LEU A 71 13.86 -8.70 -10.60
CA LEU A 71 13.48 -10.08 -10.86
C LEU A 71 14.73 -11.00 -10.89
N SER A 72 14.54 -12.27 -10.61
CA SER A 72 15.60 -13.29 -10.62
C SER A 72 15.54 -14.18 -11.86
N ALA A 73 16.54 -15.01 -12.03
CA ALA A 73 16.59 -16.02 -13.09
C ALA A 73 15.57 -17.19 -12.91
N GLN A 74 14.76 -17.15 -11.86
CA GLN A 74 13.67 -18.10 -11.65
C GLN A 74 12.32 -17.52 -12.06
N ASP A 75 12.24 -16.18 -12.25
CA ASP A 75 11.02 -15.50 -12.58
C ASP A 75 10.77 -15.52 -14.09
N ILE A 76 9.49 -15.56 -14.44
CA ILE A 76 9.00 -15.45 -15.81
C ILE A 76 8.37 -14.07 -15.96
N LEU A 77 8.77 -13.36 -17.00
CA LEU A 77 8.20 -12.06 -17.35
C LEU A 77 7.69 -12.05 -18.79
N SER A 78 6.51 -11.50 -18.97
CA SER A 78 5.99 -11.06 -20.25
C SER A 78 5.65 -9.58 -20.21
N VAL A 79 5.69 -8.90 -21.35
CA VAL A 79 5.33 -7.47 -21.45
C VAL A 79 4.37 -7.28 -22.62
N VAL A 80 3.22 -6.73 -22.32
CA VAL A 80 2.17 -6.38 -23.28
C VAL A 80 2.08 -4.86 -23.36
N LEU A 81 2.06 -4.34 -24.56
CA LEU A 81 1.76 -2.94 -24.86
C LEU A 81 0.37 -2.85 -25.47
N TYR A 82 -0.41 -1.91 -25.01
CA TYR A 82 -1.71 -1.68 -25.61
C TYR A 82 -1.98 -0.20 -25.87
N ASN A 83 -2.69 0.03 -26.93
CA ASN A 83 -3.31 1.28 -27.33
C ASN A 83 -4.61 0.92 -28.08
N ASP A 84 -4.85 1.38 -29.29
CA ASP A 84 -5.90 0.87 -30.20
C ASP A 84 -5.64 -0.57 -30.65
N THR A 85 -4.39 -1.02 -30.57
CA THR A 85 -3.94 -2.39 -30.84
C THR A 85 -3.27 -2.99 -29.60
N VAL A 86 -3.22 -4.32 -29.53
CA VAL A 86 -2.48 -5.05 -28.50
C VAL A 86 -1.25 -5.68 -29.13
N GLU A 87 -0.09 -5.48 -28.52
CA GLU A 87 1.20 -5.97 -29.01
C GLU A 87 1.97 -6.63 -27.86
N THR A 88 2.41 -7.86 -28.05
CA THR A 88 3.29 -8.53 -27.10
C THR A 88 4.75 -8.12 -27.38
N LEU A 89 5.28 -7.21 -26.56
CA LEU A 89 6.67 -6.75 -26.65
C LEU A 89 7.66 -7.85 -26.22
N LEU A 90 7.30 -8.61 -25.18
CA LEU A 90 8.08 -9.70 -24.63
C LEU A 90 7.16 -10.91 -24.39
N GLN A 91 7.45 -12.01 -25.09
CA GLN A 91 6.81 -13.30 -24.81
C GLN A 91 7.24 -13.80 -23.43
N PRO A 92 6.45 -14.66 -22.75
CA PRO A 92 6.84 -15.21 -21.46
C PRO A 92 8.22 -15.88 -21.54
N GLU A 93 9.20 -15.28 -20.87
CA GLU A 93 10.55 -15.82 -20.80
C GLU A 93 11.14 -15.68 -19.40
N VAL A 94 12.05 -16.59 -19.06
CA VAL A 94 12.81 -16.53 -17.81
C VAL A 94 13.78 -15.34 -17.86
N VAL A 95 13.78 -14.54 -16.78
CA VAL A 95 14.50 -13.25 -16.73
C VAL A 95 16.02 -13.48 -16.56
N ARG A 96 16.69 -13.81 -17.66
CA ARG A 96 18.16 -14.03 -17.68
C ARG A 96 18.92 -12.90 -18.35
N ARG A 97 18.39 -12.33 -19.44
CA ARG A 97 19.03 -11.29 -20.25
C ARG A 97 18.40 -9.93 -20.00
N LYS A 98 18.58 -9.40 -18.78
CA LYS A 98 17.97 -8.14 -18.34
C LYS A 98 18.28 -6.96 -19.27
N ASP A 99 19.50 -6.88 -19.79
CA ASP A 99 19.90 -5.79 -20.70
C ASP A 99 19.08 -5.78 -21.98
N VAL A 100 18.83 -6.96 -22.57
CA VAL A 100 18.02 -7.08 -23.79
C VAL A 100 16.57 -6.69 -23.52
N ILE A 101 16.00 -7.11 -22.37
CA ILE A 101 14.66 -6.76 -21.97
C ILE A 101 14.56 -5.24 -21.76
N ASN A 102 15.50 -4.65 -21.03
CA ASN A 102 15.54 -3.20 -20.78
C ASN A 102 15.69 -2.38 -22.06
N GLN A 103 16.48 -2.86 -23.03
CA GLN A 103 16.58 -2.21 -24.34
C GLN A 103 15.25 -2.19 -25.09
N ARG A 104 14.45 -3.29 -25.04
CA ARG A 104 13.11 -3.31 -25.62
C ARG A 104 12.17 -2.34 -24.92
N ILE A 105 12.18 -2.32 -23.58
CA ILE A 105 11.37 -1.39 -22.76
C ILE A 105 11.71 0.07 -23.08
N SER A 106 13.00 0.42 -23.25
CA SER A 106 13.42 1.77 -23.61
C SER A 106 12.83 2.26 -24.94
N GLY A 107 12.49 1.35 -25.83
CA GLY A 107 11.90 1.64 -27.14
C GLY A 107 10.40 1.94 -27.12
N ILE A 108 9.72 1.81 -25.97
CA ILE A 108 8.26 2.04 -25.87
C ILE A 108 7.95 3.51 -26.17
N LYS A 109 6.97 3.75 -27.04
CA LYS A 109 6.52 5.11 -27.41
C LYS A 109 5.00 5.21 -27.31
N ALA A 110 4.53 6.34 -26.78
CA ALA A 110 3.12 6.64 -26.66
C ALA A 110 2.48 6.97 -28.03
N ARG A 111 1.29 6.40 -28.30
CA ARG A 111 0.48 6.66 -29.51
C ARG A 111 -0.91 6.01 -29.44
N GLY A 112 -1.89 6.55 -30.18
CA GLY A 112 -3.21 5.91 -30.38
C GLY A 112 -4.18 6.10 -29.20
N THR A 113 -5.21 5.24 -29.14
CA THR A 113 -6.29 5.23 -28.13
C THR A 113 -6.12 4.05 -27.17
N THR A 114 -7.12 3.75 -26.30
CA THR A 114 -6.94 2.85 -25.13
C THR A 114 -7.87 1.64 -25.21
N ASN A 115 -7.32 0.44 -25.54
CA ASN A 115 -8.01 -0.85 -25.46
C ASN A 115 -7.55 -1.62 -24.20
N LEU A 116 -7.98 -1.13 -23.03
CA LEU A 116 -7.58 -1.65 -21.71
C LEU A 116 -7.92 -3.14 -21.56
N SER A 117 -9.18 -3.52 -21.87
CA SER A 117 -9.64 -4.91 -21.71
C SER A 117 -8.88 -5.89 -22.59
N GLY A 118 -8.53 -5.49 -23.82
CA GLY A 118 -7.72 -6.31 -24.73
C GLY A 118 -6.30 -6.50 -24.23
N GLY A 119 -5.65 -5.42 -23.76
CA GLY A 119 -4.31 -5.48 -23.18
C GLY A 119 -4.26 -6.37 -21.95
N TRP A 120 -5.19 -6.17 -21.01
CA TRP A 120 -5.27 -6.98 -19.79
C TRP A 120 -5.52 -8.46 -20.08
N LEU A 121 -6.46 -8.78 -21.02
CA LEU A 121 -6.75 -10.17 -21.39
C LEU A 121 -5.55 -10.87 -22.02
N GLU A 122 -4.81 -10.18 -22.88
CA GLU A 122 -3.55 -10.72 -23.44
C GLU A 122 -2.52 -10.98 -22.35
N GLY A 123 -2.36 -10.07 -21.38
CA GLY A 123 -1.52 -10.30 -20.21
C GLY A 123 -1.91 -11.58 -19.45
N CYS A 124 -3.21 -11.80 -19.25
CA CYS A 124 -3.72 -13.03 -18.64
C CYS A 124 -3.39 -14.27 -19.48
N ASN A 125 -3.54 -14.20 -20.80
CA ASN A 125 -3.23 -15.30 -21.73
C ASN A 125 -1.75 -15.69 -21.67
N LEU A 126 -0.85 -14.70 -21.56
CA LEU A 126 0.57 -14.95 -21.45
C LEU A 126 0.94 -15.60 -20.11
N VAL A 127 0.34 -15.15 -18.99
CA VAL A 127 0.52 -15.79 -17.67
C VAL A 127 0.00 -17.23 -17.70
N THR A 128 -1.13 -17.49 -18.37
CA THR A 128 -1.72 -18.83 -18.47
C THR A 128 -0.77 -19.86 -19.12
N GLN A 129 0.14 -19.43 -20.02
CA GLN A 129 1.07 -20.33 -20.70
C GLN A 129 2.05 -21.03 -19.74
N ASN A 130 2.32 -20.40 -18.59
CA ASN A 130 3.25 -20.91 -17.59
C ASN A 130 2.59 -20.95 -16.20
N ILE A 131 1.28 -21.16 -16.16
CA ILE A 131 0.56 -21.19 -14.89
C ILE A 131 0.98 -22.42 -14.07
N ASP A 132 1.41 -22.18 -12.85
CA ASP A 132 1.79 -23.22 -11.89
C ASP A 132 1.43 -22.72 -10.48
N PRO A 133 0.81 -23.54 -9.62
CA PRO A 133 0.50 -23.17 -8.23
C PRO A 133 1.73 -22.81 -7.39
N VAL A 134 2.92 -23.24 -7.79
CA VAL A 134 4.18 -22.87 -7.13
C VAL A 134 4.55 -21.42 -7.42
N PHE A 135 4.14 -20.84 -8.53
CA PHE A 135 4.40 -19.46 -8.89
C PHE A 135 3.37 -18.49 -8.30
N VAL A 136 3.79 -17.26 -8.05
CA VAL A 136 2.86 -16.14 -7.91
C VAL A 136 2.51 -15.67 -9.32
N ASN A 137 1.29 -16.03 -9.78
CA ASN A 137 0.82 -15.72 -11.13
C ASN A 137 0.07 -14.38 -11.12
N ARG A 138 0.62 -13.35 -11.77
CA ARG A 138 0.04 -11.99 -11.68
C ARG A 138 0.14 -11.19 -12.96
N VAL A 139 -0.92 -10.43 -13.22
CA VAL A 139 -0.95 -9.35 -14.21
C VAL A 139 -0.87 -8.02 -13.47
N ILE A 140 0.08 -7.16 -13.88
CA ILE A 140 0.19 -5.77 -13.43
C ILE A 140 -0.26 -4.89 -14.58
N LEU A 141 -1.41 -4.24 -14.44
CA LEU A 141 -2.02 -3.38 -15.45
C LEU A 141 -1.77 -1.91 -15.12
N MET A 142 -1.14 -1.19 -16.04
CA MET A 142 -0.94 0.26 -15.94
C MET A 142 -1.78 0.99 -16.98
N SER A 143 -2.47 2.06 -16.55
CA SER A 143 -3.24 2.93 -17.44
C SER A 143 -3.30 4.36 -16.90
N ASP A 144 -3.35 5.34 -17.81
CA ASP A 144 -3.63 6.74 -17.51
C ASP A 144 -4.93 7.24 -18.15
N GLY A 145 -5.70 6.33 -18.77
CA GLY A 145 -6.87 6.70 -19.55
C GLY A 145 -8.10 5.85 -19.27
N LEU A 146 -9.18 6.27 -19.93
CA LEU A 146 -10.45 5.57 -19.92
C LEU A 146 -10.44 4.42 -20.94
N ALA A 147 -11.04 3.28 -20.57
CA ALA A 147 -11.30 2.20 -21.50
C ALA A 147 -12.32 2.68 -22.56
N ASN A 148 -11.84 2.97 -23.77
CA ASN A 148 -12.67 3.51 -24.84
C ASN A 148 -12.73 2.59 -26.08
N ARG A 149 -12.06 1.44 -26.03
CA ARG A 149 -12.11 0.37 -27.04
C ARG A 149 -12.14 -1.01 -26.41
N GLY A 150 -12.55 -2.01 -27.19
CA GLY A 150 -12.73 -3.38 -26.72
C GLY A 150 -13.99 -3.53 -25.87
N VAL A 151 -13.93 -4.35 -24.83
CA VAL A 151 -14.97 -4.40 -23.79
C VAL A 151 -14.80 -3.19 -22.90
N THR A 152 -15.79 -2.31 -22.85
CA THR A 152 -15.81 -1.05 -22.07
C THR A 152 -16.82 -1.10 -20.92
N ASP A 153 -17.68 -2.09 -20.92
CA ASP A 153 -18.65 -2.32 -19.84
C ASP A 153 -17.92 -2.85 -18.59
N SER A 154 -18.01 -2.09 -17.50
CA SER A 154 -17.29 -2.39 -16.25
C SER A 154 -17.70 -3.73 -15.66
N ASP A 155 -19.00 -4.08 -15.66
CA ASP A 155 -19.48 -5.33 -15.06
C ASP A 155 -18.96 -6.55 -15.82
N GLN A 156 -18.89 -6.46 -17.16
CA GLN A 156 -18.29 -7.50 -17.99
C GLN A 156 -16.81 -7.67 -17.71
N ILE A 157 -16.04 -6.56 -17.61
CA ILE A 157 -14.62 -6.60 -17.28
C ILE A 157 -14.42 -7.25 -15.91
N ILE A 158 -15.16 -6.83 -14.89
CA ILE A 158 -15.08 -7.38 -13.54
C ILE A 158 -15.44 -8.88 -13.50
N SER A 159 -16.43 -9.29 -14.26
CA SER A 159 -16.78 -10.72 -14.40
C SER A 159 -15.62 -11.54 -14.99
N MET A 160 -14.95 -10.99 -16.03
CA MET A 160 -13.77 -11.62 -16.65
C MET A 160 -12.60 -11.70 -15.64
N VAL A 161 -12.38 -10.65 -14.84
CA VAL A 161 -11.34 -10.60 -13.81
C VAL A 161 -11.58 -11.66 -12.74
N ARG A 162 -12.80 -11.80 -12.24
CA ARG A 162 -13.17 -12.85 -11.28
C ARG A 162 -12.93 -14.26 -11.83
N LYS A 163 -13.24 -14.47 -13.11
CA LYS A 163 -12.98 -15.75 -13.78
C LYS A 163 -11.47 -16.04 -13.80
N LYS A 164 -10.63 -15.06 -14.16
CA LYS A 164 -9.17 -15.22 -14.21
C LYS A 164 -8.56 -15.46 -12.82
N LEU A 165 -9.10 -14.81 -11.78
CA LEU A 165 -8.73 -15.13 -10.39
C LEU A 165 -9.07 -16.58 -10.05
N GLY A 166 -10.24 -17.10 -10.45
CA GLY A 166 -10.62 -18.51 -10.30
C GLY A 166 -9.70 -19.47 -11.06
N GLU A 167 -9.02 -19.01 -12.10
CA GLU A 167 -7.99 -19.74 -12.85
C GLU A 167 -6.60 -19.61 -12.20
N GLY A 168 -6.46 -18.89 -11.06
CA GLY A 168 -5.21 -18.71 -10.32
C GLY A 168 -4.37 -17.51 -10.78
N ILE A 169 -4.94 -16.57 -11.52
CA ILE A 169 -4.26 -15.36 -12.00
C ILE A 169 -4.80 -14.13 -11.28
N SER A 170 -3.97 -13.49 -10.47
CA SER A 170 -4.32 -12.24 -9.79
C SER A 170 -4.05 -11.02 -10.69
N THR A 171 -4.73 -9.91 -10.40
CA THR A 171 -4.59 -8.65 -11.15
C THR A 171 -4.31 -7.49 -10.21
N THR A 172 -3.15 -6.84 -10.36
CA THR A 172 -2.83 -5.54 -9.77
C THR A 172 -3.08 -4.45 -10.80
N THR A 173 -3.62 -3.31 -10.38
CA THR A 173 -3.89 -2.17 -11.25
C THR A 173 -3.19 -0.92 -10.75
N MET A 174 -2.64 -0.12 -11.67
CA MET A 174 -1.91 1.11 -11.41
C MET A 174 -2.45 2.22 -12.30
N GLY A 175 -3.08 3.23 -11.71
CA GLY A 175 -3.62 4.39 -12.43
C GLY A 175 -2.67 5.57 -12.35
N LEU A 176 -2.29 6.17 -13.49
CA LEU A 176 -1.36 7.30 -13.58
C LEU A 176 -2.09 8.62 -13.87
N GLY A 177 -1.81 9.64 -13.05
CA GLY A 177 -2.39 10.98 -13.24
C GLY A 177 -3.89 11.03 -12.91
N ASN A 178 -4.61 11.98 -13.51
CA ASN A 178 -6.00 12.27 -13.11
C ASN A 178 -7.08 11.81 -14.12
N ASP A 179 -6.70 11.23 -15.26
CA ASP A 179 -7.65 11.02 -16.35
C ASP A 179 -8.19 9.59 -16.46
N PHE A 180 -7.70 8.64 -15.63
CA PHE A 180 -8.15 7.24 -15.66
C PHE A 180 -9.44 7.01 -14.84
N ASN A 181 -10.13 5.89 -15.12
CA ASN A 181 -11.31 5.46 -14.36
C ASN A 181 -10.89 4.70 -13.11
N GLU A 182 -10.81 5.40 -11.96
CA GLU A 182 -10.39 4.81 -10.69
C GLU A 182 -11.38 3.77 -10.18
N ASP A 183 -12.68 3.95 -10.37
CA ASP A 183 -13.69 2.98 -9.93
C ASP A 183 -13.47 1.63 -10.63
N LEU A 184 -13.28 1.62 -11.96
CA LEU A 184 -12.97 0.40 -12.72
C LEU A 184 -11.65 -0.23 -12.25
N MET A 185 -10.59 0.57 -12.08
CA MET A 185 -9.27 0.06 -11.67
C MET A 185 -9.28 -0.55 -10.27
N MET A 186 -9.96 0.09 -9.31
CA MET A 186 -10.17 -0.43 -7.96
C MET A 186 -10.99 -1.72 -7.96
N ASP A 187 -12.07 -1.75 -8.74
CA ASP A 187 -12.93 -2.92 -8.85
C ASP A 187 -12.21 -4.10 -9.52
N MET A 188 -11.38 -3.85 -10.55
CA MET A 188 -10.52 -4.88 -11.17
C MET A 188 -9.50 -5.43 -10.16
N ALA A 189 -8.83 -4.59 -9.40
CA ALA A 189 -7.88 -5.02 -8.37
C ALA A 189 -8.57 -5.85 -7.29
N SER A 190 -9.70 -5.37 -6.76
CA SER A 190 -10.50 -6.07 -5.75
C SER A 190 -11.01 -7.42 -6.26
N ALA A 191 -11.63 -7.46 -7.43
CA ALA A 191 -12.15 -8.68 -8.04
C ALA A 191 -11.03 -9.66 -8.45
N GLY A 192 -9.83 -9.14 -8.74
CA GLY A 192 -8.65 -9.89 -9.17
C GLY A 192 -7.70 -10.28 -8.03
N GLY A 193 -8.04 -9.99 -6.76
CA GLY A 193 -7.21 -10.34 -5.61
C GLY A 193 -5.84 -9.65 -5.59
N GLY A 194 -5.65 -8.60 -6.38
CA GLY A 194 -4.43 -7.80 -6.45
C GLY A 194 -4.54 -6.44 -5.75
N ALA A 195 -3.56 -5.57 -5.90
CA ALA A 195 -3.51 -4.20 -5.39
C ALA A 195 -4.06 -3.18 -6.40
N PHE A 196 -4.55 -2.05 -5.91
CA PHE A 196 -4.72 -0.84 -6.71
C PHE A 196 -3.75 0.22 -6.21
N TYR A 197 -3.11 0.93 -7.12
CA TYR A 197 -2.24 2.07 -6.81
C TYR A 197 -2.68 3.29 -7.62
N PHE A 198 -2.87 4.41 -6.92
CA PHE A 198 -3.01 5.71 -7.54
C PHE A 198 -1.65 6.40 -7.61
N ILE A 199 -1.11 6.56 -8.80
CA ILE A 199 0.16 7.22 -9.08
C ILE A 199 -0.13 8.66 -9.47
N GLU A 200 -0.15 9.55 -8.48
CA GLU A 200 -0.44 10.97 -8.65
C GLU A 200 0.63 11.67 -9.49
N SER A 201 1.87 11.40 -9.16
CA SER A 201 3.06 11.97 -9.82
C SER A 201 3.88 10.85 -10.44
N PRO A 202 4.26 10.98 -11.73
CA PRO A 202 5.05 9.94 -12.39
C PRO A 202 6.36 9.59 -11.66
N GLU A 203 6.97 10.53 -10.95
CA GLU A 203 8.23 10.37 -10.22
C GLU A 203 8.17 9.28 -9.15
N VAL A 204 6.99 9.05 -8.54
CA VAL A 204 6.81 8.02 -7.50
C VAL A 204 6.58 6.62 -8.09
N THR A 205 6.44 6.48 -9.41
CA THR A 205 6.17 5.20 -10.07
C THR A 205 7.19 4.10 -9.70
N PRO A 206 8.52 4.35 -9.70
CA PRO A 206 9.47 3.32 -9.30
C PRO A 206 9.30 2.85 -7.86
N LEU A 207 8.93 3.75 -6.93
CA LEU A 207 8.68 3.39 -5.53
C LEU A 207 7.47 2.46 -5.41
N ILE A 208 6.38 2.76 -6.12
CA ILE A 208 5.18 1.93 -6.12
C ILE A 208 5.46 0.54 -6.70
N PHE A 209 6.28 0.46 -7.77
CA PHE A 209 6.73 -0.84 -8.29
C PHE A 209 7.59 -1.62 -7.31
N GLN A 210 8.45 -0.92 -6.55
CA GLN A 210 9.24 -1.53 -5.48
C GLN A 210 8.35 -2.15 -4.41
N GLU A 211 7.32 -1.43 -3.97
CA GLU A 211 6.37 -1.91 -2.96
C GLU A 211 5.55 -3.11 -3.47
N GLU A 212 5.00 -3.03 -4.68
CA GLU A 212 4.29 -4.18 -5.26
C GLU A 212 5.19 -5.39 -5.35
N LEU A 213 6.43 -5.22 -5.83
CA LEU A 213 7.38 -6.32 -5.94
C LEU A 213 7.76 -6.90 -4.57
N GLN A 214 8.00 -6.05 -3.56
CA GLN A 214 8.26 -6.52 -2.20
C GLN A 214 7.06 -7.29 -1.63
N GLY A 215 5.85 -6.81 -1.86
CA GLY A 215 4.63 -7.53 -1.54
C GLY A 215 4.60 -8.91 -2.18
N LEU A 216 4.82 -8.99 -3.50
CA LEU A 216 4.83 -10.26 -4.25
C LEU A 216 5.89 -11.26 -3.72
N LEU A 217 7.04 -10.75 -3.29
CA LEU A 217 8.12 -11.57 -2.74
C LEU A 217 7.83 -12.08 -1.31
N ASN A 218 6.93 -11.41 -0.59
CA ASN A 218 6.57 -11.72 0.78
C ASN A 218 5.25 -12.52 0.91
N VAL A 219 4.67 -12.99 -0.19
CA VAL A 219 3.45 -13.82 -0.13
C VAL A 219 3.75 -15.14 0.57
N VAL A 220 3.10 -15.40 1.69
CA VAL A 220 3.23 -16.62 2.50
C VAL A 220 2.03 -17.55 2.36
N GLY A 221 0.90 -17.03 1.90
CA GLY A 221 -0.32 -17.78 1.63
C GLY A 221 -1.17 -17.10 0.55
N GLN A 222 -2.00 -17.88 -0.11
CA GLN A 222 -2.91 -17.42 -1.15
C GLN A 222 -4.33 -17.92 -0.90
N ASN A 223 -5.30 -17.31 -1.59
CA ASN A 223 -6.68 -17.75 -1.59
C ASN A 223 -7.32 -17.81 -0.19
N LEU A 224 -6.96 -16.86 0.72
CA LEU A 224 -7.62 -16.82 2.01
C LEU A 224 -9.12 -16.55 1.82
N MET A 225 -9.92 -17.52 2.22
CA MET A 225 -11.38 -17.44 2.26
C MET A 225 -11.88 -17.64 3.67
N VAL A 226 -12.90 -16.89 4.04
CA VAL A 226 -13.55 -16.94 5.35
C VAL A 226 -15.04 -17.18 5.13
N THR A 227 -15.56 -18.27 5.64
CA THR A 227 -16.99 -18.60 5.59
C THR A 227 -17.58 -18.44 6.99
N ILE A 228 -18.65 -17.68 7.09
CA ILE A 228 -19.43 -17.49 8.31
C ILE A 228 -20.80 -18.11 8.10
N LYS A 229 -21.13 -19.04 8.97
CA LYS A 229 -22.46 -19.63 9.06
C LYS A 229 -23.12 -19.14 10.35
N PRO A 230 -24.04 -18.17 10.29
CA PRO A 230 -24.71 -17.65 11.48
C PRO A 230 -25.62 -18.72 12.11
N SER A 231 -25.80 -18.64 13.43
CA SER A 231 -26.82 -19.43 14.14
C SER A 231 -28.24 -18.91 13.83
N PRO A 232 -29.29 -19.68 14.15
CA PRO A 232 -30.67 -19.29 13.85
C PRO A 232 -31.12 -17.95 14.46
N TYR A 233 -30.46 -17.48 15.53
CA TYR A 233 -30.77 -16.21 16.20
C TYR A 233 -29.94 -15.03 15.68
N VAL A 234 -29.06 -15.26 14.70
CA VAL A 234 -28.09 -14.27 14.25
C VAL A 234 -28.24 -14.00 12.76
N SER A 235 -28.28 -12.73 12.39
CA SER A 235 -28.25 -12.30 11.00
C SER A 235 -27.03 -11.41 10.76
N ILE A 236 -26.29 -11.67 9.66
CA ILE A 236 -25.21 -10.79 9.20
C ILE A 236 -25.87 -9.63 8.47
N MET A 237 -25.78 -8.42 9.03
CA MET A 237 -26.41 -7.23 8.49
C MET A 237 -25.55 -6.58 7.41
N ASN A 238 -24.24 -6.53 7.64
CA ASN A 238 -23.32 -5.82 6.77
C ASN A 238 -21.88 -6.32 6.96
N GLN A 239 -21.06 -6.26 5.91
CA GLN A 239 -19.61 -6.24 6.06
C GLN A 239 -19.13 -4.79 5.96
N LEU A 240 -18.25 -4.37 6.86
CA LEU A 240 -17.70 -3.01 6.83
C LEU A 240 -16.52 -2.88 5.87
N HIS A 241 -15.80 -3.98 5.62
CA HIS A 241 -14.80 -4.10 4.56
C HIS A 241 -15.44 -4.20 3.17
N ALA A 242 -14.64 -4.25 2.12
CA ALA A 242 -15.09 -4.37 0.74
C ALA A 242 -14.62 -5.66 0.05
N TYR A 243 -14.50 -6.75 0.82
CA TYR A 243 -14.10 -8.03 0.23
C TYR A 243 -15.19 -8.62 -0.67
N PRO A 244 -14.82 -9.22 -1.80
CA PRO A 244 -15.77 -9.98 -2.62
C PRO A 244 -16.43 -11.08 -1.78
N MET A 245 -17.74 -11.17 -1.84
CA MET A 245 -18.50 -12.16 -1.08
C MET A 245 -19.45 -12.97 -1.96
N HIS A 246 -19.75 -14.17 -1.50
CA HIS A 246 -20.76 -15.05 -2.08
C HIS A 246 -21.62 -15.63 -0.96
N THR A 247 -22.93 -15.73 -1.20
CA THR A 247 -23.88 -16.31 -0.25
C THR A 247 -24.36 -17.66 -0.79
N ASP A 248 -24.27 -18.68 0.05
CA ASP A 248 -24.82 -20.02 -0.20
C ASP A 248 -25.72 -20.44 0.97
N GLY A 249 -27.02 -20.41 0.74
CA GLY A 249 -28.01 -20.60 1.79
C GLY A 249 -27.88 -19.54 2.89
N GLN A 250 -27.56 -19.96 4.12
CA GLN A 250 -27.32 -19.06 5.25
C GLN A 250 -25.84 -18.69 5.43
N SER A 251 -24.93 -19.36 4.70
CA SER A 251 -23.50 -19.14 4.82
C SER A 251 -23.03 -18.01 3.91
N MET A 252 -22.14 -17.18 4.39
CA MET A 252 -21.46 -16.14 3.62
C MET A 252 -19.97 -16.40 3.55
N THR A 253 -19.42 -16.46 2.33
CA THR A 253 -17.99 -16.65 2.10
C THR A 253 -17.37 -15.38 1.57
N PHE A 254 -16.35 -14.89 2.25
CA PHE A 254 -15.58 -13.70 1.94
C PHE A 254 -14.20 -14.08 1.40
N ARG A 255 -13.76 -13.49 0.29
CA ARG A 255 -12.44 -13.72 -0.31
C ARG A 255 -11.48 -12.62 0.10
N LEU A 256 -10.53 -12.94 0.99
CA LEU A 256 -9.55 -11.98 1.50
C LEU A 256 -8.27 -11.95 0.64
N GLY A 257 -8.07 -12.93 -0.26
CA GLY A 257 -6.98 -12.96 -1.24
C GLY A 257 -5.64 -13.45 -0.67
N ASP A 258 -4.54 -12.85 -1.15
CA ASP A 258 -3.19 -13.22 -0.75
C ASP A 258 -2.87 -12.75 0.68
N VAL A 259 -2.01 -13.50 1.36
CA VAL A 259 -1.52 -13.20 2.72
C VAL A 259 -0.02 -12.98 2.65
N PHE A 260 0.42 -11.84 3.14
CA PHE A 260 1.83 -11.47 3.17
C PHE A 260 2.46 -11.81 4.54
N GLY A 261 3.78 -11.93 4.58
CA GLY A 261 4.50 -12.14 5.84
C GLY A 261 4.29 -10.98 6.81
N GLU A 262 4.03 -11.28 8.09
CA GLU A 262 3.75 -10.31 9.17
C GLU A 262 2.48 -9.46 8.97
N GLU A 263 1.65 -9.79 7.98
CA GLU A 263 0.38 -9.10 7.75
C GLU A 263 -0.70 -9.59 8.72
N VAL A 264 -1.56 -8.65 9.12
CA VAL A 264 -2.82 -8.93 9.81
C VAL A 264 -3.98 -8.52 8.90
N LYS A 265 -4.67 -9.52 8.34
CA LYS A 265 -5.94 -9.27 7.64
C LYS A 265 -7.10 -9.33 8.61
N ALA A 266 -8.05 -8.43 8.44
CA ALA A 266 -9.26 -8.39 9.25
C ALA A 266 -10.53 -8.48 8.39
N LEU A 267 -11.54 -9.14 8.91
CA LEU A 267 -12.91 -9.12 8.40
C LEU A 267 -13.82 -8.62 9.52
N LEU A 268 -14.50 -7.50 9.30
CA LEU A 268 -15.42 -6.91 10.27
C LEU A 268 -16.85 -6.99 9.77
N LEU A 269 -17.71 -7.60 10.57
CA LEU A 269 -19.12 -7.84 10.28
C LEU A 269 -20.01 -7.19 11.33
N GLU A 270 -21.09 -6.55 10.90
CA GLU A 270 -22.18 -6.12 11.76
C GLU A 270 -23.23 -7.24 11.86
N LEU A 271 -23.51 -7.70 13.06
CA LEU A 271 -24.47 -8.74 13.36
C LEU A 271 -25.71 -8.17 14.04
N SER A 272 -26.87 -8.70 13.72
CA SER A 272 -28.09 -8.54 14.51
C SER A 272 -28.38 -9.84 15.22
N VAL A 273 -28.56 -9.78 16.54
CA VAL A 273 -28.92 -10.93 17.38
C VAL A 273 -30.34 -10.72 17.88
N ASP A 274 -31.20 -11.68 17.60
CA ASP A 274 -32.58 -11.70 18.09
C ASP A 274 -32.64 -11.84 19.62
N ALA A 275 -33.80 -11.58 20.21
CA ALA A 275 -34.00 -11.75 21.64
C ALA A 275 -33.77 -13.21 22.07
N ILE A 276 -32.77 -13.45 22.91
CA ILE A 276 -32.44 -14.79 23.44
C ILE A 276 -33.24 -15.02 24.74
N PRO A 277 -34.07 -16.06 24.81
CA PRO A 277 -35.02 -16.22 25.91
C PRO A 277 -34.40 -16.78 27.19
N THR A 278 -33.17 -17.29 27.15
CA THR A 278 -32.50 -17.93 28.29
C THR A 278 -31.05 -17.46 28.45
N PRO A 279 -30.60 -17.16 29.68
CA PRO A 279 -29.20 -16.92 29.97
C PRO A 279 -28.36 -18.17 29.69
N GLY A 280 -27.08 -18.00 29.37
CA GLY A 280 -26.14 -19.09 29.12
C GLY A 280 -25.13 -18.76 28.04
N GLU A 281 -24.45 -19.75 27.54
CA GLU A 281 -23.54 -19.64 26.39
C GLU A 281 -24.34 -19.82 25.09
N LEU A 282 -24.16 -18.90 24.15
CA LEU A 282 -24.79 -18.89 22.83
C LEU A 282 -23.72 -18.98 21.76
N GLU A 283 -23.88 -19.92 20.83
CA GLU A 283 -23.13 -19.90 19.57
C GLU A 283 -23.74 -18.83 18.64
N LEU A 284 -22.95 -17.82 18.28
CA LEU A 284 -23.34 -16.76 17.33
C LEU A 284 -23.22 -17.24 15.89
N ALA A 285 -22.14 -17.93 15.60
CA ALA A 285 -21.83 -18.41 14.25
C ALA A 285 -20.73 -19.48 14.31
N THR A 286 -20.66 -20.31 13.27
CA THR A 286 -19.48 -21.11 12.98
C THR A 286 -18.62 -20.36 11.98
N LEU A 287 -17.35 -20.14 12.30
CA LEU A 287 -16.34 -19.54 11.42
C LEU A 287 -15.47 -20.66 10.85
N ARG A 288 -15.40 -20.74 9.54
CA ARG A 288 -14.45 -21.57 8.80
C ARG A 288 -13.54 -20.66 7.98
N TYR A 289 -12.23 -20.92 8.01
CA TYR A 289 -11.30 -20.29 7.07
C TYR A 289 -10.45 -21.33 6.36
N GLU A 290 -10.10 -21.03 5.14
CA GLU A 290 -9.24 -21.87 4.32
C GLU A 290 -8.28 -21.01 3.51
N TYR A 291 -7.06 -21.52 3.31
CA TYR A 291 -6.02 -20.84 2.54
C TYR A 291 -4.98 -21.85 2.05
N ASP A 292 -4.26 -21.46 1.03
CA ASP A 292 -3.16 -22.23 0.46
C ASP A 292 -1.84 -21.69 1.03
N GLU A 293 -1.22 -22.45 1.96
CA GLU A 293 0.12 -22.14 2.44
C GLU A 293 1.14 -22.48 1.38
N LEU A 294 2.03 -21.53 1.14
CA LEU A 294 3.03 -21.64 0.12
C LEU A 294 4.33 -22.20 0.73
N LEU A 295 4.69 -23.46 0.41
CA LEU A 295 5.90 -24.15 0.88
C LEU A 295 6.95 -24.24 -0.25
N ASN A 296 8.23 -24.52 0.10
CA ASN A 296 9.30 -24.69 -0.88
C ASN A 296 9.02 -25.83 -1.89
N GLU A 297 8.34 -26.89 -1.45
CA GLU A 297 8.07 -28.09 -2.24
C GLU A 297 6.60 -28.19 -2.71
N GLY A 298 5.84 -27.07 -2.75
CA GLY A 298 4.47 -27.09 -3.21
C GLY A 298 3.53 -26.23 -2.40
N VAL A 299 2.25 -26.55 -2.50
CA VAL A 299 1.16 -25.83 -1.84
C VAL A 299 0.50 -26.78 -0.84
N ARG A 300 0.28 -26.31 0.40
CA ARG A 300 -0.48 -27.03 1.40
C ARG A 300 -1.79 -26.30 1.67
N HIS A 301 -2.90 -26.98 1.40
CA HIS A 301 -4.21 -26.43 1.70
C HIS A 301 -4.52 -26.61 3.20
N HIS A 302 -4.91 -25.50 3.84
CA HIS A 302 -5.30 -25.47 5.25
C HIS A 302 -6.76 -25.12 5.38
N ILE A 303 -7.43 -25.86 6.28
CA ILE A 303 -8.81 -25.58 6.68
C ILE A 303 -8.86 -25.62 8.20
N ALA A 304 -9.52 -24.63 8.79
CA ALA A 304 -9.88 -24.65 10.21
C ALA A 304 -11.31 -24.14 10.38
N GLU A 305 -12.01 -24.71 11.35
CA GLU A 305 -13.39 -24.36 11.67
C GLU A 305 -13.56 -24.36 13.19
N PHE A 306 -14.25 -23.37 13.73
CA PHE A 306 -14.54 -23.24 15.15
C PHE A 306 -15.79 -22.41 15.42
N PRO A 307 -16.50 -22.66 16.54
CA PRO A 307 -17.65 -21.86 16.94
C PRO A 307 -17.21 -20.51 17.50
N VAL A 308 -18.00 -19.50 17.21
CA VAL A 308 -17.90 -18.16 17.83
C VAL A 308 -19.00 -18.08 18.88
N THR A 309 -18.63 -18.04 20.15
CA THR A 309 -19.58 -18.06 21.26
C THR A 309 -19.60 -16.73 22.02
N ILE A 310 -20.72 -16.44 22.67
CA ILE A 310 -20.92 -15.30 23.56
C ILE A 310 -21.75 -15.70 24.77
N ARG A 311 -21.54 -15.03 25.91
CA ARG A 311 -22.35 -15.24 27.09
C ARG A 311 -23.59 -14.35 27.07
N VAL A 312 -24.74 -14.92 27.46
CA VAL A 312 -26.01 -14.22 27.64
C VAL A 312 -26.32 -14.10 29.12
N GLN A 313 -26.52 -12.89 29.64
CA GLN A 313 -26.71 -12.59 31.08
C GLN A 313 -27.82 -11.57 31.32
N ALA A 314 -28.14 -11.32 32.61
CA ALA A 314 -29.02 -10.22 33.01
C ALA A 314 -28.34 -8.85 32.81
N ASP A 315 -29.17 -7.80 32.70
CA ASP A 315 -28.71 -6.43 32.31
C ASP A 315 -27.69 -5.81 33.27
N GLU A 316 -27.71 -6.19 34.55
CA GLU A 316 -26.87 -5.58 35.60
C GLU A 316 -25.38 -5.91 35.45
N ASP A 317 -25.04 -7.01 34.75
CA ASP A 317 -23.70 -7.53 34.64
C ASP A 317 -23.05 -7.27 33.27
N VAL A 318 -23.70 -6.52 32.39
CA VAL A 318 -23.21 -6.30 31.01
C VAL A 318 -22.16 -5.17 30.95
N PRO A 319 -20.97 -5.40 30.37
CA PRO A 319 -20.00 -4.34 30.13
C PRO A 319 -20.60 -3.21 29.28
N LYS A 320 -20.39 -1.97 29.70
CA LYS A 320 -20.94 -0.79 29.01
C LYS A 320 -20.02 -0.25 27.91
N LEU A 321 -18.79 -0.71 27.87
CA LEU A 321 -17.78 -0.22 26.92
C LEU A 321 -17.43 -1.30 25.91
N PRO A 322 -17.36 -0.95 24.62
CA PRO A 322 -16.94 -1.88 23.58
C PRO A 322 -15.45 -2.20 23.68
N HIS A 323 -15.03 -3.31 23.04
CA HIS A 323 -13.61 -3.66 22.91
C HIS A 323 -12.87 -2.59 22.07
N PRO A 324 -11.78 -1.99 22.59
CA PRO A 324 -11.13 -0.83 21.95
C PRO A 324 -10.70 -1.08 20.51
N ASP A 325 -10.07 -2.24 20.21
CA ASP A 325 -9.60 -2.57 18.87
C ASP A 325 -10.76 -2.70 17.86
N VAL A 326 -11.89 -3.28 18.31
CA VAL A 326 -13.07 -3.42 17.45
C VAL A 326 -13.71 -2.08 17.21
N GLU A 327 -13.89 -1.27 18.27
CA GLU A 327 -14.45 0.09 18.15
C GLU A 327 -13.61 0.96 17.21
N GLN A 328 -12.29 0.96 17.37
CA GLN A 328 -11.39 1.70 16.48
C GLN A 328 -11.56 1.24 15.02
N SER A 329 -11.56 -0.06 14.77
CA SER A 329 -11.70 -0.61 13.41
C SER A 329 -13.07 -0.28 12.81
N VAL A 330 -14.15 -0.35 13.60
CA VAL A 330 -15.51 0.07 13.18
C VAL A 330 -15.52 1.53 12.76
N LEU A 331 -14.93 2.42 13.56
CA LEU A 331 -14.91 3.86 13.28
C LEU A 331 -14.14 4.19 12.02
N LEU A 332 -12.95 3.60 11.83
CA LEU A 332 -12.14 3.80 10.62
C LEU A 332 -12.87 3.30 9.36
N LEU A 333 -13.48 2.12 9.43
CA LEU A 333 -14.23 1.57 8.30
C LEU A 333 -15.52 2.35 8.00
N ARG A 334 -16.20 2.87 9.02
CA ARG A 334 -17.35 3.77 8.83
C ARG A 334 -16.92 5.10 8.21
N ALA A 335 -15.76 5.64 8.60
CA ALA A 335 -15.16 6.82 7.95
C ALA A 335 -14.87 6.57 6.46
N ALA A 336 -14.28 5.42 6.12
CA ALA A 336 -14.05 5.02 4.73
C ALA A 336 -15.36 4.89 3.93
N ASN A 337 -16.38 4.25 4.51
CA ASN A 337 -17.71 4.17 3.90
C ASN A 337 -18.38 5.54 3.74
N ALA A 338 -18.16 6.46 4.69
CA ALA A 338 -18.64 7.84 4.59
C ALA A 338 -17.99 8.58 3.43
N ARG A 339 -16.66 8.44 3.22
CA ARG A 339 -15.97 8.98 2.04
C ARG A 339 -16.57 8.46 0.73
N LYS A 340 -16.79 7.14 0.62
CA LYS A 340 -17.40 6.54 -0.58
C LYS A 340 -18.80 7.08 -0.85
N ARG A 341 -19.59 7.32 0.18
CA ARG A 341 -20.93 7.93 0.07
C ARG A 341 -20.83 9.40 -0.30
N ALA A 342 -19.92 10.15 0.32
CA ALA A 342 -19.71 11.57 0.04
C ALA A 342 -19.27 11.79 -1.41
N VAL A 343 -18.33 10.99 -1.94
CA VAL A 343 -17.92 11.01 -3.35
C VAL A 343 -19.14 10.81 -4.25
N ARG A 344 -19.96 9.79 -4.01
CA ARG A 344 -21.18 9.54 -4.81
C ARG A 344 -22.19 10.68 -4.77
N SER A 345 -22.34 11.34 -3.62
CA SER A 345 -23.23 12.50 -3.51
C SER A 345 -22.66 13.71 -4.22
N ALA A 346 -21.36 13.99 -4.08
CA ALA A 346 -20.69 15.10 -4.75
C ALA A 346 -20.68 14.93 -6.28
N ASP A 347 -20.49 13.68 -6.79
CA ASP A 347 -20.58 13.37 -8.23
C ASP A 347 -21.99 13.68 -8.81
N ARG A 348 -23.03 13.69 -7.97
CA ARG A 348 -24.40 14.12 -8.34
C ARG A 348 -24.66 15.60 -8.13
N GLY A 349 -23.64 16.37 -7.69
CA GLY A 349 -23.76 17.78 -7.35
C GLY A 349 -24.41 18.06 -5.98
N GLU A 350 -24.62 17.04 -5.15
CA GLU A 350 -25.23 17.13 -3.81
C GLU A 350 -24.15 17.46 -2.75
N PHE A 351 -23.45 18.59 -2.90
CA PHE A 351 -22.28 18.95 -2.09
C PHE A 351 -22.60 19.11 -0.60
N ASP A 352 -23.75 19.69 -0.24
CA ASP A 352 -24.17 19.82 1.15
C ASP A 352 -24.38 18.45 1.81
N THR A 353 -25.03 17.53 1.11
CA THR A 353 -25.22 16.15 1.56
C THR A 353 -23.89 15.42 1.73
N ALA A 354 -22.97 15.59 0.77
CA ALA A 354 -21.64 15.00 0.83
C ALA A 354 -20.83 15.50 2.02
N SER A 355 -20.82 16.82 2.25
CA SER A 355 -20.18 17.45 3.41
C SER A 355 -20.78 16.96 4.73
N GLN A 356 -22.11 16.88 4.83
CA GLN A 356 -22.78 16.43 6.06
C GLN A 356 -22.44 14.97 6.39
N VAL A 357 -22.39 14.07 5.41
CA VAL A 357 -22.00 12.67 5.60
C VAL A 357 -20.60 12.54 6.22
N LEU A 358 -19.64 13.38 5.81
CA LEU A 358 -18.29 13.38 6.38
C LEU A 358 -18.27 13.95 7.80
N ARG A 359 -19.02 15.03 8.04
CA ARG A 359 -19.16 15.62 9.39
C ARG A 359 -19.80 14.66 10.37
N ASP A 360 -20.81 13.92 9.96
CA ASP A 360 -21.46 12.91 10.80
C ASP A 360 -20.47 11.80 11.19
N ALA A 361 -19.62 11.35 10.24
CA ALA A 361 -18.58 10.37 10.52
C ALA A 361 -17.51 10.93 11.49
N ALA A 362 -17.09 12.18 11.32
CA ALA A 362 -16.18 12.85 12.24
C ALA A 362 -16.77 13.00 13.65
N LEU A 363 -18.07 13.30 13.74
CA LEU A 363 -18.79 13.38 15.03
C LEU A 363 -18.86 12.01 15.71
N MET A 364 -19.06 10.91 14.99
CA MET A 364 -19.04 9.56 15.56
C MET A 364 -17.67 9.26 16.20
N ILE A 365 -16.56 9.64 15.55
CA ILE A 365 -15.22 9.48 16.12
C ILE A 365 -15.08 10.33 17.39
N GLN A 366 -15.54 11.59 17.37
CA GLN A 366 -15.46 12.48 18.53
C GLN A 366 -16.25 11.97 19.73
N GLN A 367 -17.38 11.31 19.51
CA GLN A 367 -18.26 10.78 20.56
C GLN A 367 -17.83 9.42 21.09
N SER A 368 -16.86 8.77 20.43
CA SER A 368 -16.33 7.46 20.83
C SER A 368 -15.50 7.57 22.10
N VAL A 369 -15.47 6.47 22.85
CA VAL A 369 -14.59 6.31 24.03
C VAL A 369 -13.18 5.94 23.59
N ALA A 370 -13.02 5.35 22.41
CA ALA A 370 -11.70 5.04 21.81
C ALA A 370 -11.05 6.33 21.33
N THR A 371 -10.11 6.84 22.10
CA THR A 371 -9.29 8.01 21.74
C THR A 371 -7.86 7.58 21.49
N ASN A 372 -7.36 7.81 20.28
CA ASN A 372 -5.97 7.63 19.93
C ASN A 372 -5.60 8.56 18.76
N GLU A 373 -4.30 8.73 18.53
CA GLU A 373 -3.76 9.63 17.50
C GLU A 373 -4.34 9.32 16.09
N LYS A 374 -4.42 8.05 15.73
CA LYS A 374 -4.96 7.61 14.42
C LYS A 374 -6.41 8.03 14.20
N LEU A 375 -7.27 7.92 15.23
CA LEU A 375 -8.66 8.38 15.14
C LEU A 375 -8.77 9.91 15.10
N ASP A 376 -7.91 10.63 15.83
CA ASP A 376 -7.89 12.09 15.77
C ASP A 376 -7.43 12.61 14.40
N GLU A 377 -6.41 12.01 13.81
CA GLU A 377 -5.97 12.32 12.45
C GLU A 377 -7.09 12.06 11.44
N GLU A 378 -7.77 10.92 11.55
CA GLU A 378 -8.88 10.57 10.68
C GLU A 378 -10.04 11.56 10.80
N ARG A 379 -10.40 11.95 12.04
CA ARG A 379 -11.42 12.97 12.31
C ARG A 379 -11.08 14.31 11.66
N GLN A 380 -9.83 14.77 11.81
CA GLN A 380 -9.36 16.02 11.19
C GLN A 380 -9.40 15.95 9.66
N ALA A 381 -9.00 14.82 9.08
CA ALA A 381 -9.04 14.60 7.64
C ALA A 381 -10.49 14.65 7.11
N LEU A 382 -11.44 14.01 7.80
CA LEU A 382 -12.86 14.05 7.43
C LEU A 382 -13.43 15.48 7.48
N LEU A 383 -13.12 16.26 8.51
CA LEU A 383 -13.57 17.64 8.63
C LEU A 383 -13.00 18.52 7.53
N LYS A 384 -11.71 18.39 7.24
CA LYS A 384 -11.06 19.10 6.14
C LYS A 384 -11.72 18.78 4.79
N GLN A 385 -11.94 17.49 4.50
CA GLN A 385 -12.62 17.05 3.28
C GLN A 385 -14.07 17.55 3.20
N ALA A 386 -14.78 17.60 4.34
CA ALA A 386 -16.14 18.14 4.41
C ALA A 386 -16.16 19.64 4.09
N ASP A 387 -15.19 20.42 4.59
CA ASP A 387 -15.07 21.86 4.30
C ASP A 387 -14.74 22.11 2.83
N GLU A 388 -13.82 21.32 2.25
CA GLU A 388 -13.47 21.41 0.84
C GLU A 388 -14.65 21.09 -0.08
N ILE A 389 -15.44 20.05 0.22
CA ILE A 389 -16.63 19.68 -0.56
C ILE A 389 -17.74 20.73 -0.41
N ALA A 390 -17.92 21.33 0.76
CA ALA A 390 -18.96 22.35 1.01
C ALA A 390 -18.77 23.60 0.14
N LEU A 391 -17.56 23.89 -0.33
CA LEU A 391 -17.26 24.98 -1.26
C LEU A 391 -17.71 24.67 -2.71
N GLY A 392 -18.22 23.45 -2.95
CA GLY A 392 -18.81 23.06 -4.24
C GLY A 392 -17.79 22.69 -5.31
N GLN A 393 -18.21 22.82 -6.56
CA GLN A 393 -17.45 22.36 -7.74
C GLN A 393 -16.08 23.05 -7.90
N SER A 394 -15.88 24.21 -7.29
CA SER A 394 -14.60 24.93 -7.37
C SER A 394 -13.45 24.23 -6.63
N THR A 395 -13.77 23.42 -5.62
CA THR A 395 -12.81 22.70 -4.79
C THR A 395 -12.92 21.19 -4.94
N TYR A 396 -14.10 20.65 -5.28
CA TYR A 396 -14.30 19.25 -5.60
C TYR A 396 -13.91 18.97 -7.05
N ASN A 397 -12.64 18.66 -7.26
CA ASN A 397 -12.06 18.31 -8.55
C ASN A 397 -11.74 16.80 -8.62
N GLU A 398 -11.31 16.33 -9.79
CA GLU A 398 -10.95 14.91 -10.01
C GLU A 398 -9.85 14.41 -9.06
N TYR A 399 -8.89 15.25 -8.73
CA TYR A 399 -7.85 14.92 -7.76
C TYR A 399 -8.41 14.63 -6.36
N ASN A 400 -9.26 15.54 -5.82
CA ASN A 400 -9.88 15.34 -4.51
C ASN A 400 -10.80 14.11 -4.51
N ARG A 401 -11.54 13.88 -5.61
CA ARG A 401 -12.37 12.70 -5.81
C ARG A 401 -11.53 11.41 -5.71
N LYS A 402 -10.45 11.31 -6.50
CA LYS A 402 -9.54 10.15 -6.52
C LYS A 402 -8.87 9.92 -5.17
N THR A 403 -8.40 10.98 -4.54
CA THR A 403 -7.77 10.90 -3.21
C THR A 403 -8.73 10.31 -2.18
N MET A 404 -9.98 10.79 -2.11
CA MET A 404 -10.98 10.28 -1.18
C MET A 404 -11.37 8.83 -1.49
N SER A 405 -11.56 8.49 -2.77
CA SER A 405 -11.88 7.14 -3.23
C SER A 405 -10.76 6.15 -2.90
N THR A 406 -9.51 6.54 -3.12
CA THR A 406 -8.32 5.73 -2.83
C THR A 406 -8.15 5.51 -1.32
N GLN A 407 -8.32 6.55 -0.50
CA GLN A 407 -8.28 6.42 0.96
C GLN A 407 -9.34 5.44 1.48
N ALA A 408 -10.56 5.58 0.98
CA ALA A 408 -11.64 4.67 1.34
C ALA A 408 -11.31 3.22 0.92
N PHE A 409 -10.79 3.04 -0.29
CA PHE A 409 -10.43 1.72 -0.81
C PHE A 409 -9.38 1.02 0.05
N TYR A 410 -8.27 1.69 0.39
CA TYR A 410 -7.21 1.09 1.20
C TYR A 410 -7.70 0.71 2.60
N THR A 411 -8.43 1.59 3.27
CA THR A 411 -9.01 1.29 4.59
C THR A 411 -9.95 0.08 4.52
N MET A 412 -10.78 -0.03 3.47
CA MET A 412 -11.79 -1.10 3.32
C MET A 412 -11.20 -2.44 2.88
N THR A 413 -10.00 -2.47 2.30
CA THR A 413 -9.34 -3.72 1.86
C THR A 413 -8.32 -4.25 2.85
N SER A 414 -8.16 -3.61 4.01
CA SER A 414 -7.19 -3.97 5.08
C SER A 414 -5.77 -4.20 4.57
N ARG A 415 -5.35 -3.46 3.55
CA ARG A 415 -3.97 -3.54 3.08
C ARG A 415 -3.07 -2.66 3.93
N HIS A 416 -1.90 -3.16 4.27
CA HIS A 416 -0.84 -2.44 4.99
C HIS A 416 -0.25 -1.24 4.20
N ASP A 417 -0.83 -0.94 3.07
CA ASP A 417 -0.48 0.16 2.17
C ASP A 417 -0.69 1.57 2.79
N ASP A 418 -1.31 1.66 3.98
CA ASP A 418 -1.33 2.90 4.76
C ASP A 418 0.09 3.48 4.95
N THR A 419 1.11 2.62 5.12
CA THR A 419 2.51 3.06 5.27
C THR A 419 3.12 3.57 3.97
N VAL A 420 2.81 2.95 2.83
CA VAL A 420 3.34 3.38 1.52
C VAL A 420 2.72 4.70 1.11
N MET A 421 1.40 4.79 1.22
CA MET A 421 0.70 6.03 0.86
C MET A 421 0.91 7.15 1.89
N LEU A 422 1.12 6.81 3.16
CA LEU A 422 1.60 7.79 4.14
C LEU A 422 3.01 8.27 3.78
N ARG A 423 3.92 7.38 3.39
CA ARG A 423 5.27 7.75 2.93
C ARG A 423 5.24 8.55 1.63
N VAL A 424 4.44 8.15 0.65
CA VAL A 424 4.25 8.92 -0.58
C VAL A 424 3.65 10.29 -0.27
N ARG A 425 2.66 10.38 0.63
CA ARG A 425 2.08 11.66 1.08
C ARG A 425 3.04 12.48 1.92
N GLU A 426 3.82 11.87 2.79
CA GLU A 426 4.86 12.56 3.56
C GLU A 426 5.94 13.09 2.63
N MET A 427 6.38 12.33 1.64
CA MET A 427 7.27 12.82 0.59
C MET A 427 6.65 13.96 -0.21
N GLN A 428 5.38 13.84 -0.59
CA GLN A 428 4.65 14.91 -1.30
C GLN A 428 4.44 16.15 -0.44
N ARG A 429 4.20 16.02 0.87
CA ARG A 429 4.12 17.16 1.80
C ARG A 429 5.47 17.82 2.02
N GLN A 430 6.56 17.04 2.02
CA GLN A 430 7.91 17.54 2.22
C GLN A 430 8.49 18.20 0.96
N THR A 431 8.09 17.75 -0.24
CA THR A 431 8.50 18.37 -1.51
C THR A 431 7.78 19.70 -1.82
N GLY A 432 6.78 20.06 -1.01
CA GLY A 432 6.23 21.44 -0.93
C GLY A 432 5.81 22.08 -2.24
N SER A 433 5.26 21.33 -3.21
CA SER A 433 4.79 21.93 -4.46
C SER A 433 3.33 21.60 -4.74
N PRO A 434 2.43 22.59 -4.66
CA PRO A 434 1.24 22.54 -5.47
C PRO A 434 1.67 22.79 -6.91
N VAL A 435 1.63 21.80 -7.78
CA VAL A 435 1.81 22.00 -9.21
C VAL A 435 0.60 22.76 -9.73
N LEU A 436 0.78 24.07 -9.90
CA LEU A 436 -0.10 24.87 -10.74
C LEU A 436 0.20 24.51 -12.21
N PRO A 437 -0.79 24.36 -13.08
CA PRO A 437 -0.56 24.09 -14.48
C PRO A 437 0.06 25.33 -15.14
N GLY A 438 1.27 25.18 -15.64
CA GLY A 438 1.94 26.15 -16.50
C GLY A 438 2.90 27.10 -15.79
N GLY A 439 4.03 26.60 -15.29
CA GLY A 439 5.14 27.42 -14.84
C GLY A 439 6.48 26.73 -15.13
N GLN A 440 7.32 27.44 -15.83
CA GLN A 440 8.68 27.03 -16.17
C GLN A 440 9.46 26.62 -14.90
N LYS A 441 10.17 25.48 -14.98
CA LYS A 441 11.14 25.05 -13.98
C LYS A 441 12.22 26.15 -13.82
N GLU A 442 12.16 26.91 -12.75
CA GLU A 442 13.36 27.53 -12.21
C GLU A 442 14.06 26.47 -11.36
N SER A 443 15.14 25.93 -11.88
CA SER A 443 16.10 25.16 -11.11
C SER A 443 16.63 26.06 -9.99
N LEU A 444 16.30 25.74 -8.74
CA LEU A 444 16.98 26.28 -7.57
C LEU A 444 18.45 25.93 -7.67
N LYS A 445 19.25 26.87 -8.16
CA LYS A 445 20.70 26.85 -7.99
C LYS A 445 20.96 27.09 -6.51
N ILE A 446 21.29 26.01 -5.78
CA ILE A 446 21.89 26.15 -4.46
C ILE A 446 23.29 26.72 -4.69
N GLU A 447 23.50 27.98 -4.31
CA GLU A 447 24.83 28.58 -4.31
C GLU A 447 25.70 27.83 -3.30
N PRO A 448 26.95 27.47 -3.66
CA PRO A 448 27.84 26.81 -2.72
C PRO A 448 28.12 27.74 -1.55
N ARG A 449 27.80 27.30 -0.34
CA ARG A 449 28.28 27.96 0.87
C ARG A 449 29.75 27.64 1.01
N GLU A 450 30.61 28.67 1.09
CA GLU A 450 32.01 28.51 1.45
C GLU A 450 32.07 28.00 2.91
N GLY A 451 32.20 26.69 3.08
CA GLY A 451 32.33 26.02 4.37
C GLY A 451 33.63 25.21 4.44
N VAL A 452 34.03 24.87 5.61
CA VAL A 452 35.20 24.02 5.86
C VAL A 452 34.80 22.57 5.72
N THR A 453 35.52 21.79 4.91
CA THR A 453 35.28 20.36 4.69
C THR A 453 35.50 19.55 6.00
N PRO A 454 34.52 18.73 6.43
CA PRO A 454 34.66 17.93 7.64
C PRO A 454 35.65 16.78 7.44
N THR A 455 36.34 16.38 8.52
CA THR A 455 37.25 15.24 8.54
C THR A 455 36.70 14.07 9.36
N HIS A 456 35.61 14.29 10.11
CA HIS A 456 35.02 13.31 11.00
C HIS A 456 33.51 13.35 10.99
N VAL A 457 32.88 12.22 11.34
CA VAL A 457 31.47 12.12 11.63
C VAL A 457 31.26 11.45 13.00
N ASN A 458 30.46 12.06 13.86
CA ASN A 458 30.07 11.52 15.17
C ASN A 458 28.69 10.88 15.12
N TRP A 459 28.58 9.67 15.67
CA TRP A 459 27.33 8.97 15.92
C TRP A 459 27.39 8.23 17.27
N ASN A 460 26.43 8.53 18.18
CA ASN A 460 26.31 7.89 19.51
C ASN A 460 27.65 7.80 20.24
N ASP A 461 28.32 8.94 20.47
CA ASP A 461 29.62 9.07 21.13
C ASP A 461 30.79 8.34 20.43
N LYS A 462 30.57 7.84 19.23
CA LYS A 462 31.64 7.27 18.39
C LYS A 462 32.00 8.24 17.29
N THR A 463 33.31 8.43 17.11
CA THR A 463 33.87 9.27 16.05
C THR A 463 34.44 8.36 14.96
N PHE A 464 34.05 8.63 13.72
CA PHE A 464 34.54 7.96 12.53
C PHE A 464 35.29 8.97 11.66
N HIS A 465 36.50 8.61 11.23
CA HIS A 465 37.28 9.40 10.28
C HIS A 465 36.69 9.28 8.88
N LEU A 466 36.58 10.40 8.18
CA LEU A 466 36.23 10.42 6.77
C LEU A 466 37.49 10.19 5.93
N GLU A 467 37.99 8.94 5.97
CA GLU A 467 39.20 8.52 5.23
C GLU A 467 38.78 7.60 4.08
N GLY A 468 39.15 7.98 2.85
CA GLY A 468 38.84 7.20 1.65
C GLY A 468 37.89 7.92 0.68
N ASP A 469 37.76 7.32 -0.51
CA ASP A 469 36.96 7.91 -1.59
C ASP A 469 35.45 7.63 -1.43
N LEU A 470 35.09 6.63 -0.62
CA LEU A 470 33.71 6.21 -0.41
C LEU A 470 33.52 5.59 0.98
N ILE A 471 32.57 6.11 1.77
CA ILE A 471 32.18 5.63 3.09
C ILE A 471 30.68 5.39 3.08
N ARG A 472 30.26 4.13 3.18
CA ARG A 472 28.84 3.74 3.23
C ARG A 472 28.36 3.66 4.65
N ILE A 473 27.12 4.06 4.85
CA ILE A 473 26.44 4.14 6.14
C ILE A 473 25.12 3.38 6.05
N GLY A 474 24.84 2.53 7.03
CA GLY A 474 23.57 1.77 7.04
C GLY A 474 23.64 0.55 7.96
N ARG A 475 22.55 -0.23 7.99
CA ARG A 475 22.39 -1.34 8.95
C ARG A 475 23.22 -2.59 8.63
N SER A 476 23.68 -2.76 7.39
CA SER A 476 24.51 -3.91 7.00
C SER A 476 25.90 -3.80 7.61
N ARG A 477 26.46 -4.94 8.07
CA ARG A 477 27.86 -5.04 8.54
C ARG A 477 28.90 -4.84 7.43
N HIS A 478 28.46 -4.71 6.19
CA HIS A 478 29.31 -4.41 5.03
C HIS A 478 29.50 -2.90 4.78
N ASN A 479 28.89 -2.05 5.62
CA ASN A 479 29.12 -0.61 5.59
C ASN A 479 30.32 -0.26 6.49
N GLU A 480 31.03 0.79 6.11
CA GLU A 480 32.12 1.36 6.90
C GLU A 480 31.58 1.91 8.24
N ILE A 481 30.37 2.48 8.22
CA ILE A 481 29.65 2.90 9.45
C ILE A 481 28.36 2.08 9.56
N THR A 482 28.34 1.16 10.52
CA THR A 482 27.18 0.30 10.75
C THR A 482 26.29 0.86 11.84
N ILE A 483 25.03 1.22 11.48
CA ILE A 483 24.00 1.74 12.38
C ILE A 483 22.90 0.70 12.55
N SER A 484 22.90 -0.02 13.68
CA SER A 484 21.97 -1.13 13.97
C SER A 484 20.65 -0.64 14.57
N ALA A 485 19.99 0.33 13.94
CA ALA A 485 18.70 0.86 14.37
C ALA A 485 17.56 0.37 13.47
N SER A 486 16.37 0.19 14.06
CA SER A 486 15.16 -0.14 13.30
C SER A 486 14.80 1.05 12.39
N GLY A 487 14.51 0.79 11.13
CA GLY A 487 14.25 1.84 10.13
C GLY A 487 15.47 2.26 9.31
N VAL A 488 16.70 1.97 9.72
CA VAL A 488 17.90 2.23 8.92
C VAL A 488 18.04 1.14 7.84
N SER A 489 18.11 1.55 6.57
CA SER A 489 18.30 0.65 5.43
C SER A 489 19.65 -0.07 5.48
N ARG A 490 19.76 -1.25 4.87
CA ARG A 490 21.03 -2.01 4.83
C ARG A 490 22.19 -1.18 4.27
N PHE A 491 21.97 -0.46 3.20
CA PHE A 491 22.81 0.60 2.64
C PHE A 491 21.92 1.83 2.59
N HIS A 492 22.15 2.79 3.49
CA HIS A 492 21.23 3.91 3.67
C HIS A 492 21.70 5.14 2.91
N CYS A 493 22.91 5.58 3.20
CA CYS A 493 23.55 6.69 2.50
C CYS A 493 25.06 6.42 2.35
N GLN A 494 25.72 7.27 1.60
CA GLN A 494 27.17 7.22 1.44
C GLN A 494 27.78 8.62 1.48
N VAL A 495 29.00 8.72 1.99
CA VAL A 495 29.84 9.90 1.87
C VAL A 495 30.86 9.61 0.79
N ARG A 496 30.85 10.38 -0.31
CA ARG A 496 31.75 10.24 -1.45
C ARG A 496 32.67 11.46 -1.51
N ARG A 497 33.97 11.20 -1.74
CA ARG A 497 34.95 12.27 -1.92
C ARG A 497 34.94 12.74 -3.39
N GLU A 498 34.92 14.07 -3.59
CA GLU A 498 35.02 14.69 -4.90
C GLU A 498 35.98 15.88 -4.83
N GLY A 499 37.21 15.66 -5.25
CA GLY A 499 38.31 16.62 -5.05
C GLY A 499 38.65 16.81 -3.56
N ASP A 500 38.51 18.05 -3.07
CA ASP A 500 38.76 18.41 -1.66
C ASP A 500 37.47 18.44 -0.83
N GLN A 501 36.32 18.00 -1.38
CA GLN A 501 35.02 18.04 -0.72
C GLN A 501 34.47 16.63 -0.51
N TYR A 502 33.60 16.48 0.49
CA TYR A 502 32.79 15.30 0.71
C TYR A 502 31.33 15.58 0.36
N LEU A 503 30.68 14.67 -0.35
CA LEU A 503 29.29 14.71 -0.68
C LEU A 503 28.55 13.59 0.05
N LEU A 504 27.47 13.92 0.76
CA LEU A 504 26.55 12.95 1.33
C LEU A 504 25.43 12.68 0.34
N GLU A 505 25.20 11.42 0.03
CA GLU A 505 24.24 10.96 -0.97
C GLU A 505 23.38 9.86 -0.36
N ASP A 506 22.06 9.97 -0.45
CA ASP A 506 21.12 8.91 -0.06
C ASP A 506 21.14 7.80 -1.13
N LEU A 507 21.22 6.54 -0.71
CA LEU A 507 21.29 5.38 -1.60
C LEU A 507 19.90 4.79 -1.92
N GLY A 508 18.86 5.60 -1.93
CA GLY A 508 17.49 5.13 -2.05
C GLY A 508 17.04 4.43 -0.77
N SER A 509 17.39 5.02 0.36
CA SER A 509 17.04 4.45 1.66
C SER A 509 15.53 4.49 1.92
N THR A 510 15.05 3.61 2.78
CA THR A 510 13.60 3.49 3.06
C THR A 510 13.02 4.74 3.70
N ASN A 511 13.79 5.42 4.56
CA ASN A 511 13.31 6.57 5.33
C ASN A 511 14.00 7.88 4.95
N GLY A 512 14.89 7.86 3.96
CA GLY A 512 15.64 9.01 3.50
C GLY A 512 16.72 9.49 4.49
N THR A 513 17.62 10.33 3.99
CA THR A 513 18.65 11.02 4.75
C THR A 513 18.30 12.51 4.81
N VAL A 514 18.25 13.10 5.99
CA VAL A 514 17.90 14.53 6.20
C VAL A 514 19.12 15.30 6.62
N VAL A 515 19.43 16.43 5.97
CA VAL A 515 20.52 17.35 6.38
C VAL A 515 19.97 18.75 6.57
N GLY A 516 20.27 19.34 7.75
CA GLY A 516 19.78 20.67 8.07
C GLY A 516 18.25 20.82 8.07
N GLY A 517 17.53 19.74 8.28
CA GLY A 517 16.06 19.69 8.23
C GLY A 517 15.48 19.47 6.82
N VAL A 518 16.33 19.26 5.80
CA VAL A 518 15.92 19.01 4.41
C VAL A 518 16.28 17.57 4.03
N LEU A 519 15.31 16.84 3.47
CA LEU A 519 15.54 15.50 2.91
C LEU A 519 16.45 15.60 1.68
N LEU A 520 17.45 14.73 1.60
CA LEU A 520 18.36 14.69 0.45
C LEU A 520 17.68 14.06 -0.77
N ASP A 521 17.49 14.85 -1.79
CA ASP A 521 17.06 14.43 -3.14
C ASP A 521 18.21 14.46 -4.16
N ALA A 522 19.34 15.06 -3.78
CA ALA A 522 20.57 15.14 -4.54
C ALA A 522 21.79 15.12 -3.60
N PRO A 523 23.01 14.81 -4.09
CA PRO A 523 24.20 14.86 -3.28
C PRO A 523 24.41 16.23 -2.62
N HIS A 524 24.58 16.23 -1.28
CA HIS A 524 24.81 17.42 -0.48
C HIS A 524 26.30 17.57 -0.17
N ILE A 525 26.86 18.75 -0.44
CA ILE A 525 28.25 19.09 -0.08
C ILE A 525 28.32 19.28 1.44
N LEU A 526 29.07 18.40 2.13
CA LEU A 526 29.22 18.42 3.57
C LEU A 526 30.14 19.54 4.05
N ASN A 527 29.68 20.26 5.06
CA ASN A 527 30.43 21.30 5.76
C ASN A 527 30.58 20.93 7.24
N VAL A 528 31.63 21.47 7.88
CA VAL A 528 31.78 21.36 9.34
C VAL A 528 30.57 21.99 10.04
N GLY A 529 29.96 21.21 10.94
CA GLY A 529 28.76 21.60 11.66
C GLY A 529 27.47 21.06 11.03
N ASP A 530 27.52 20.43 9.83
CA ASP A 530 26.36 19.79 9.26
C ASP A 530 25.87 18.63 10.16
N VAL A 531 24.56 18.54 10.27
CA VAL A 531 23.88 17.49 11.02
C VAL A 531 22.99 16.73 10.06
N ALA A 532 23.29 15.46 9.86
CA ALA A 532 22.43 14.55 9.13
C ALA A 532 21.63 13.65 10.08
N TYR A 533 20.40 13.35 9.70
CA TYR A 533 19.56 12.37 10.37
C TYR A 533 19.27 11.21 9.43
N ILE A 534 19.44 10.01 9.95
CA ILE A 534 19.10 8.74 9.34
C ILE A 534 18.05 8.08 10.24
N CYS A 535 16.78 8.26 9.91
CA CYS A 535 15.69 8.01 10.87
C CYS A 535 15.90 8.84 12.15
N ASP A 536 15.89 8.19 13.35
CA ASP A 536 16.14 8.85 14.64
C ASP A 536 17.63 8.99 14.99
N GLU A 537 18.53 8.52 14.10
CA GLU A 537 19.97 8.49 14.34
C GLU A 537 20.63 9.77 13.82
N LYS A 538 21.29 10.49 14.74
CA LYS A 538 21.93 11.77 14.45
C LYS A 538 23.42 11.60 14.13
N LEU A 539 23.83 12.11 12.97
CA LEU A 539 25.22 12.18 12.51
C LEU A 539 25.66 13.65 12.50
N VAL A 540 26.79 13.94 13.14
CA VAL A 540 27.36 15.31 13.20
C VAL A 540 28.70 15.32 12.50
N PHE A 541 28.87 16.18 11.49
CA PHE A 541 30.10 16.31 10.73
C PHE A 541 30.97 17.44 11.31
N HIS A 542 32.26 17.12 11.65
CA HIS A 542 33.15 18.08 12.32
C HIS A 542 34.62 17.85 11.94
N ASN A 543 35.52 18.74 12.38
CA ASN A 543 36.96 18.58 12.26
C ASN A 543 37.58 18.21 13.61
N ASP A 544 38.76 17.60 13.60
CA ASP A 544 39.57 17.38 14.78
C ASP A 544 39.99 18.75 15.37
N ASP A 545 39.49 19.12 16.53
CA ASP A 545 40.04 20.22 17.34
C ASP A 545 41.39 19.82 17.94
N ARG A 546 42.43 19.69 17.12
CA ARG A 546 43.81 19.68 17.55
C ARG A 546 44.47 21.03 17.32
N SER A 547 43.91 22.07 17.95
CA SER A 547 44.67 23.34 18.14
C SER A 547 44.16 24.07 19.35
N GLY A 548 44.76 23.82 20.52
CA GLY A 548 44.52 24.63 21.68
C GLY A 548 44.91 23.95 22.96
N ASN A 549 46.21 23.68 23.18
CA ASN A 549 46.96 23.98 24.39
C ASN A 549 48.42 23.53 24.25
N ALA A 550 49.23 24.40 23.69
CA ALA A 550 50.66 24.34 23.91
C ALA A 550 51.07 25.67 24.52
N GLY A 551 51.40 25.62 25.77
CA GLY A 551 52.36 26.56 26.36
C GLY A 551 51.75 27.74 27.09
N ASP A 552 51.84 27.72 28.35
CA ASP A 552 52.66 28.67 29.09
C ASP A 552 52.92 28.06 30.49
N ASP A 553 54.09 27.50 30.60
CA ASP A 553 54.80 27.40 31.88
C ASP A 553 56.20 27.96 31.64
N SER A 554 56.40 29.18 32.09
CA SER A 554 57.70 29.68 32.53
C SER A 554 57.49 30.66 33.66
#